data_25b676f1cf9805bc2c10a0741b49e8c8
#
_entry.id   25b676f1cf9805bc2c10a0741b49e8c8
#
_cell.length_a   1.000
_cell.length_b   1.000
_cell.length_c   1.000
_cell.angle_alpha   90.00
_cell.angle_beta   90.00
_cell.angle_gamma   90.00
#
_symmetry.space_group_name_H-M   'P 1'
#
loop_
_entity.id
_entity.type
_entity.pdbx_description
1 polymer ?
#
loop_
_entity_poly.entity_id
_entity_poly.type
_entity_poly.pdbx_seq_one_letter_code
_entity_poly.pdbx_strand_id
1 'polypeptide(L)'
;MATKRPAKGRRATLPLGFWDTSAIIPLCCRQMISTAARRVMRSHGAQIVWWGAGIEAVSAIYRLAREGGLRLKEAQAAMRALDVLRQGWHEISPSDEVRQTAERLLRTHPLRAADALQLAAALTWCGNHVRGRSFICADVRLSDAADKEGFKLIRL
;
A
#
# COMPACT_ATOMS: atom_id res chain seq x y z
N MET A 1 38.76 -11.86 36.13
CA MET A 1 37.45 -12.37 35.68
C MET A 1 36.75 -11.27 34.91
N ALA A 2 36.68 -11.37 33.58
CA ALA A 2 36.04 -10.38 32.71
C ALA A 2 34.57 -10.77 32.49
N THR A 3 33.64 -9.97 32.99
CA THR A 3 32.20 -10.16 32.81
C THR A 3 31.80 -9.74 31.40
N LYS A 4 31.45 -10.71 30.59
CA LYS A 4 30.96 -10.55 29.21
C LYS A 4 29.58 -9.87 29.27
N ARG A 5 29.47 -8.61 28.85
CA ARG A 5 28.20 -7.91 28.66
C ARG A 5 27.38 -8.62 27.58
N PRO A 6 26.08 -8.91 27.83
CA PRO A 6 25.23 -9.49 26.80
C PRO A 6 25.06 -8.47 25.66
N ALA A 7 25.26 -8.93 24.43
CA ALA A 7 25.02 -8.17 23.21
C ALA A 7 23.55 -7.73 23.18
N LYS A 8 23.28 -6.41 23.06
CA LYS A 8 21.96 -5.85 22.81
C LYS A 8 21.40 -6.50 21.53
N GLY A 9 20.38 -7.31 21.68
CA GLY A 9 19.67 -7.92 20.56
C GLY A 9 19.26 -6.84 19.56
N ARG A 10 19.71 -6.97 18.30
CA ARG A 10 19.19 -6.19 17.19
C ARG A 10 17.68 -6.42 17.16
N ARG A 11 16.88 -5.41 17.47
CA ARG A 11 15.45 -5.44 17.15
C ARG A 11 15.36 -5.69 15.66
N ALA A 12 14.80 -6.83 15.28
CA ALA A 12 14.53 -7.12 13.87
C ALA A 12 13.64 -6.02 13.33
N THR A 13 14.14 -5.27 12.35
CA THR A 13 13.32 -4.26 11.65
C THR A 13 12.23 -4.99 10.87
N LEU A 14 10.98 -4.57 11.04
CA LEU A 14 9.86 -5.13 10.29
C LEU A 14 10.09 -4.89 8.77
N PRO A 15 9.72 -5.85 7.92
CA PRO A 15 9.84 -5.68 6.48
C PRO A 15 8.97 -4.50 6.01
N LEU A 16 9.46 -3.74 5.04
CA LEU A 16 8.70 -2.71 4.37
C LEU A 16 7.86 -3.32 3.25
N GLY A 17 6.70 -2.73 2.98
CA GLY A 17 5.85 -3.15 1.88
C GLY A 17 5.20 -1.97 1.19
N PHE A 18 4.99 -2.10 -0.11
CA PHE A 18 4.19 -1.16 -0.88
C PHE A 18 2.70 -1.48 -0.69
N TRP A 19 1.91 -0.47 -0.35
CA TRP A 19 0.49 -0.59 -0.07
C TRP A 19 -0.32 0.09 -1.15
N ASP A 20 -1.06 -0.70 -1.90
CA ASP A 20 -2.07 -0.18 -2.81
C ASP A 20 -3.26 0.40 -2.03
N THR A 21 -3.95 1.36 -2.60
CA THR A 21 -5.12 2.01 -1.99
C THR A 21 -6.21 1.00 -1.58
N SER A 22 -6.40 -0.08 -2.33
CA SER A 22 -7.36 -1.14 -1.99
C SER A 22 -7.04 -1.84 -0.66
N ALA A 23 -5.78 -1.88 -0.26
CA ALA A 23 -5.33 -2.42 1.02
C ALA A 23 -5.39 -1.39 2.17
N ILE A 24 -5.42 -0.10 1.84
CA ILE A 24 -5.50 1.00 2.82
C ILE A 24 -6.94 1.22 3.30
N ILE A 25 -7.92 1.20 2.39
CA ILE A 25 -9.34 1.45 2.72
C ILE A 25 -9.87 0.55 3.85
N PRO A 26 -9.56 -0.77 3.90
CA PRO A 26 -9.97 -1.64 5.01
C PRO A 26 -9.38 -1.26 6.37
N LEU A 27 -8.34 -0.43 6.41
CA LEU A 27 -7.78 0.13 7.65
C LEU A 27 -8.54 1.37 8.12
N CYS A 28 -9.19 2.08 7.19
CA CYS A 28 -9.93 3.32 7.46
C CYS A 28 -11.38 3.06 7.83
N CYS A 29 -12.03 2.11 7.19
CA CYS A 29 -13.42 1.74 7.44
C CYS A 29 -13.60 0.22 7.48
N ARG A 30 -14.68 -0.23 8.13
CA ARG A 30 -14.93 -1.66 8.32
C ARG A 30 -15.34 -2.32 7.01
N GLN A 31 -14.55 -3.32 6.62
CA GLN A 31 -14.81 -4.20 5.47
C GLN A 31 -14.50 -5.66 5.86
N MET A 32 -14.91 -6.62 5.05
CA MET A 32 -14.64 -8.05 5.29
C MET A 32 -13.16 -8.34 5.50
N ILE A 33 -12.29 -7.67 4.76
CA ILE A 33 -10.83 -7.86 4.79
C ILE A 33 -10.10 -7.00 5.84
N SER A 34 -10.81 -6.19 6.64
CA SER A 34 -10.20 -5.28 7.62
C SER A 34 -9.32 -6.00 8.66
N THR A 35 -9.72 -7.19 9.09
CA THR A 35 -8.93 -7.99 10.04
C THR A 35 -7.62 -8.45 9.42
N ALA A 36 -7.66 -8.91 8.17
CA ALA A 36 -6.47 -9.30 7.41
C ALA A 36 -5.53 -8.10 7.19
N ALA A 37 -6.06 -6.96 6.75
CA ALA A 37 -5.30 -5.73 6.53
C ALA A 37 -4.58 -5.27 7.83
N ARG A 38 -5.27 -5.25 8.98
CA ARG A 38 -4.66 -4.91 10.27
C ARG A 38 -3.57 -5.90 10.69
N ARG A 39 -3.73 -7.19 10.39
CA ARG A 39 -2.70 -8.21 10.66
C ARG A 39 -1.45 -7.92 9.84
N VAL A 40 -1.60 -7.66 8.55
CA VAL A 40 -0.48 -7.30 7.66
C VAL A 40 0.19 -6.02 8.14
N MET A 41 -0.56 -4.99 8.50
CA MET A 41 -0.02 -3.73 9.02
C MET A 41 0.84 -3.93 10.28
N ARG A 42 0.44 -4.84 11.18
CA ARG A 42 1.25 -5.16 12.39
C ARG A 42 2.52 -5.94 12.08
N SER A 43 2.58 -6.66 10.97
CA SER A 43 3.75 -7.46 10.56
C SER A 43 4.71 -6.72 9.65
N HIS A 44 4.36 -5.52 9.22
CA HIS A 44 5.20 -4.65 8.38
C HIS A 44 5.57 -3.36 9.12
N GLY A 45 6.65 -2.73 8.67
CA GLY A 45 7.05 -1.42 9.17
C GLY A 45 6.21 -0.29 8.55
N ALA A 46 6.87 0.82 8.19
CA ALA A 46 6.19 1.93 7.54
C ALA A 46 5.54 1.51 6.21
N GLN A 47 4.40 2.11 5.91
CA GLN A 47 3.69 1.90 4.65
C GLN A 47 4.35 2.75 3.56
N ILE A 48 4.81 2.09 2.49
CA ILE A 48 5.24 2.76 1.27
C ILE A 48 4.02 2.87 0.37
N VAL A 49 3.72 4.06 -0.11
CA VAL A 49 2.52 4.34 -0.92
C VAL A 49 2.85 5.24 -2.11
N TRP A 50 2.02 5.19 -3.13
CA TRP A 50 2.01 6.18 -4.19
C TRP A 50 1.48 7.52 -3.67
N TRP A 51 2.05 8.63 -4.10
CA TRP A 51 1.60 9.98 -3.75
C TRP A 51 0.09 10.19 -3.97
N GLY A 52 -0.48 9.66 -5.05
CA GLY A 52 -1.91 9.71 -5.36
C GLY A 52 -2.79 8.84 -4.44
N ALA A 53 -2.24 7.92 -3.66
CA ALA A 53 -3.00 7.01 -2.81
C ALA A 53 -3.93 7.74 -1.83
N GLY A 54 -3.51 8.90 -1.33
CA GLY A 54 -4.33 9.73 -0.47
C GLY A 54 -5.61 10.24 -1.16
N ILE A 55 -5.49 10.68 -2.41
CA ILE A 55 -6.64 11.15 -3.21
C ILE A 55 -7.55 9.98 -3.57
N GLU A 56 -6.98 8.85 -3.95
CA GLU A 56 -7.74 7.63 -4.24
C GLU A 56 -8.50 7.13 -3.02
N ALA A 57 -7.89 7.17 -1.83
CA ALA A 57 -8.53 6.77 -0.59
C ALA A 57 -9.71 7.70 -0.24
N VAL A 58 -9.54 9.01 -0.34
CA VAL A 58 -10.63 9.98 -0.18
C VAL A 58 -11.77 9.70 -1.15
N SER A 59 -11.44 9.49 -2.44
CA SER A 59 -12.41 9.15 -3.48
C SER A 59 -13.19 7.88 -3.14
N ALA A 60 -12.51 6.83 -2.69
CA ALA A 60 -13.12 5.56 -2.31
C ALA A 60 -14.06 5.71 -1.09
N ILE A 61 -13.65 6.42 -0.04
CA ILE A 61 -14.47 6.65 1.16
C ILE A 61 -15.76 7.41 0.80
N TYR A 62 -15.65 8.48 0.04
CA TYR A 62 -16.84 9.25 -0.35
C TYR A 62 -17.71 8.54 -1.38
N ARG A 63 -17.14 7.71 -2.24
CA ARG A 63 -17.93 6.82 -3.11
C ARG A 63 -18.76 5.85 -2.27
N LEU A 64 -18.15 5.17 -1.28
CA LEU A 64 -18.87 4.27 -0.36
C LEU A 64 -19.99 5.00 0.37
N ALA A 65 -19.79 6.26 0.78
CA ALA A 65 -20.83 7.06 1.42
C ALA A 65 -21.99 7.38 0.46
N ARG A 66 -21.70 7.76 -0.78
CA ARG A 66 -22.74 8.06 -1.80
C ARG A 66 -23.53 6.81 -2.21
N GLU A 67 -22.90 5.65 -2.20
CA GLU A 67 -23.52 4.36 -2.52
C GLU A 67 -24.27 3.75 -1.31
N GLY A 68 -24.30 4.43 -0.16
CA GLY A 68 -24.99 3.98 1.06
C GLY A 68 -24.23 2.92 1.86
N GLY A 69 -22.99 2.59 1.47
CA GLY A 69 -22.12 1.67 2.19
C GLY A 69 -21.52 2.24 3.49
N LEU A 70 -21.51 3.57 3.64
CA LEU A 70 -21.12 4.28 4.86
C LEU A 70 -22.11 5.40 5.18
N ARG A 71 -22.51 5.50 6.45
CA ARG A 71 -23.22 6.67 6.94
C ARG A 71 -22.26 7.86 7.06
N LEU A 72 -22.78 9.08 7.10
CA LEU A 72 -21.95 10.30 7.18
C LEU A 72 -20.94 10.25 8.34
N LYS A 73 -21.37 9.82 9.53
CA LYS A 73 -20.48 9.68 10.70
C LYS A 73 -19.37 8.66 10.49
N GLU A 74 -19.67 7.60 9.77
CA GLU A 74 -18.69 6.54 9.43
C GLU A 74 -17.67 7.03 8.39
N ALA A 75 -18.11 7.79 7.39
CA ALA A 75 -17.22 8.43 6.43
C ALA A 75 -16.30 9.44 7.13
N GLN A 76 -16.80 10.25 8.06
CA GLN A 76 -15.98 11.18 8.86
C GLN A 76 -14.96 10.43 9.73
N ALA A 77 -15.35 9.30 10.33
CA ALA A 77 -14.43 8.45 11.10
C ALA A 77 -13.36 7.84 10.21
N ALA A 78 -13.72 7.37 9.00
CA ALA A 78 -12.79 6.85 8.02
C ALA A 78 -11.76 7.91 7.57
N MET A 79 -12.20 9.16 7.37
CA MET A 79 -11.29 10.27 7.04
C MET A 79 -10.30 10.54 8.16
N ARG A 80 -10.74 10.56 9.44
CA ARG A 80 -9.82 10.70 10.58
C ARG A 80 -8.82 9.56 10.66
N ALA A 81 -9.25 8.33 10.41
CA ALA A 81 -8.35 7.17 10.36
C ALA A 81 -7.33 7.30 9.24
N LEU A 82 -7.74 7.76 8.06
CA LEU A 82 -6.85 8.04 6.93
C LEU A 82 -5.79 9.09 7.30
N ASP A 83 -6.19 10.18 7.95
CA ASP A 83 -5.27 11.24 8.37
C ASP A 83 -4.21 10.73 9.37
N VAL A 84 -4.60 9.81 10.27
CA VAL A 84 -3.65 9.15 11.18
C VAL A 84 -2.68 8.25 10.40
N LEU A 85 -3.17 7.45 9.45
CA LEU A 85 -2.30 6.58 8.64
C LEU A 85 -1.29 7.37 7.82
N ARG A 86 -1.71 8.49 7.23
CA ARG A 86 -0.84 9.37 6.42
C ARG A 86 0.39 9.88 7.17
N GLN A 87 0.30 10.05 8.48
CA GLN A 87 1.45 10.51 9.30
C GLN A 87 2.62 9.52 9.30
N GLY A 88 2.34 8.23 9.03
CA GLY A 88 3.34 7.17 8.99
C GLY A 88 3.74 6.73 7.57
N TRP A 89 3.20 7.36 6.53
CA TRP A 89 3.49 6.97 5.14
C TRP A 89 4.84 7.45 4.66
N HIS A 90 5.46 6.64 3.79
CA HIS A 90 6.53 7.07 2.90
C HIS A 90 5.97 7.13 1.48
N GLU A 91 5.74 8.32 1.00
CA GLU A 91 5.14 8.55 -0.31
C GLU A 91 6.20 8.55 -1.42
N ILE A 92 5.92 7.82 -2.49
CA ILE A 92 6.70 7.89 -3.74
C ILE A 92 6.10 9.01 -4.58
N SER A 93 6.88 10.06 -4.76
CA SER A 93 6.47 11.27 -5.46
C SER A 93 6.32 11.06 -6.98
N PRO A 94 5.48 11.86 -7.64
CA PRO A 94 5.41 11.89 -9.10
C PRO A 94 6.77 12.22 -9.71
N SER A 95 7.15 11.47 -10.74
CA SER A 95 8.38 11.67 -11.50
C SER A 95 8.22 11.19 -12.95
N ASP A 96 9.13 11.58 -13.82
CA ASP A 96 9.16 11.08 -15.19
C ASP A 96 9.44 9.57 -15.23
N GLU A 97 10.23 9.05 -14.29
CA GLU A 97 10.46 7.61 -14.15
C GLU A 97 9.17 6.85 -13.85
N VAL A 98 8.37 7.31 -12.88
CA VAL A 98 7.06 6.72 -12.57
C VAL A 98 6.14 6.77 -13.78
N ARG A 99 6.09 7.91 -14.49
CA ARG A 99 5.26 8.07 -15.70
C ARG A 99 5.64 7.08 -16.78
N GLN A 100 6.92 7.02 -17.17
CA GLN A 100 7.42 6.13 -18.23
C GLN A 100 7.20 4.65 -17.86
N THR A 101 7.41 4.30 -16.59
CA THR A 101 7.15 2.95 -16.09
C THR A 101 5.66 2.61 -16.17
N ALA A 102 4.76 3.53 -15.79
CA ALA A 102 3.32 3.32 -15.89
C ALA A 102 2.86 3.13 -17.35
N GLU A 103 3.40 3.92 -18.29
CA GLU A 103 3.12 3.76 -19.72
C GLU A 103 3.60 2.39 -20.26
N ARG A 104 4.75 1.89 -19.80
CA ARG A 104 5.23 0.54 -20.11
C ARG A 104 4.25 -0.51 -19.58
N LEU A 105 3.84 -0.40 -18.32
CA LEU A 105 2.92 -1.34 -17.67
C LEU A 105 1.57 -1.42 -18.37
N LEU A 106 1.04 -0.30 -18.87
CA LEU A 106 -0.21 -0.25 -19.64
C LEU A 106 -0.11 -0.99 -20.98
N ARG A 107 1.08 -1.14 -21.55
CA ARG A 107 1.30 -1.93 -22.78
C ARG A 107 1.40 -3.42 -22.51
N THR A 108 1.78 -3.82 -21.29
CA THR A 108 2.09 -5.21 -20.95
C THR A 108 1.05 -5.87 -20.03
N HIS A 109 0.24 -5.08 -19.34
CA HIS A 109 -0.78 -5.55 -18.41
C HIS A 109 -2.13 -4.87 -18.64
N PRO A 110 -3.26 -5.57 -18.43
CA PRO A 110 -4.61 -5.00 -18.58
C PRO A 110 -4.99 -4.14 -17.36
N LEU A 111 -4.22 -3.08 -17.10
CA LEU A 111 -4.40 -2.16 -15.98
C LEU A 111 -5.14 -0.90 -16.39
N ARG A 112 -5.78 -0.24 -15.42
CA ARG A 112 -6.22 1.15 -15.56
C ARG A 112 -5.06 2.09 -15.22
N ALA A 113 -5.17 3.35 -15.62
CA ALA A 113 -4.10 4.35 -15.41
C ALA A 113 -3.71 4.49 -13.91
N ALA A 114 -4.69 4.53 -13.00
CA ALA A 114 -4.43 4.61 -11.57
C ALA A 114 -3.64 3.38 -11.06
N ASP A 115 -4.04 2.17 -11.48
CA ASP A 115 -3.37 0.92 -11.09
C ASP A 115 -1.93 0.87 -11.64
N ALA A 116 -1.74 1.33 -12.87
CA ALA A 116 -0.41 1.41 -13.48
C ALA A 116 0.52 2.39 -12.73
N LEU A 117 -0.01 3.52 -12.25
CA LEU A 117 0.74 4.47 -11.41
C LEU A 117 1.10 3.87 -10.04
N GLN A 118 0.20 3.12 -9.42
CA GLN A 118 0.47 2.39 -8.18
C GLN A 118 1.65 1.42 -8.37
N LEU A 119 1.57 0.56 -9.39
CA LEU A 119 2.61 -0.43 -9.65
C LEU A 119 3.93 0.21 -10.10
N ALA A 120 3.87 1.27 -10.90
CA ALA A 120 5.05 2.03 -11.31
C ALA A 120 5.78 2.67 -10.12
N ALA A 121 5.02 3.27 -9.19
CA ALA A 121 5.58 3.83 -7.96
C ALA A 121 6.25 2.74 -7.10
N ALA A 122 5.66 1.55 -7.02
CA ALA A 122 6.25 0.41 -6.31
C ALA A 122 7.57 -0.04 -6.95
N LEU A 123 7.64 -0.11 -8.28
CA LEU A 123 8.87 -0.43 -9.01
C LEU A 123 9.95 0.62 -8.79
N THR A 124 9.60 1.91 -8.87
CA THR A 124 10.52 3.03 -8.60
C THR A 124 11.03 2.98 -7.15
N TRP A 125 10.17 2.72 -6.18
CA TRP A 125 10.57 2.57 -4.77
C TRP A 125 11.68 1.55 -4.57
N CYS A 126 11.61 0.41 -5.22
CA CYS A 126 12.62 -0.64 -5.06
C CYS A 126 13.76 -0.57 -6.11
N GLY A 127 13.82 0.51 -6.92
CA GLY A 127 14.83 0.66 -7.98
C GLY A 127 14.82 -0.50 -8.95
N ASN A 128 13.65 -1.04 -9.27
CA ASN A 128 13.42 -2.25 -10.08
C ASN A 128 14.02 -3.55 -9.48
N HIS A 129 14.48 -3.53 -8.24
CA HIS A 129 14.97 -4.73 -7.52
C HIS A 129 13.84 -5.28 -6.63
N VAL A 130 12.87 -5.94 -7.26
CA VAL A 130 11.61 -6.36 -6.63
C VAL A 130 11.71 -7.61 -5.76
N ARG A 131 12.75 -8.42 -5.94
CA ARG A 131 12.88 -9.71 -5.25
C ARG A 131 12.79 -9.54 -3.72
N GLY A 132 11.81 -10.22 -3.11
CA GLY A 132 11.56 -10.16 -1.68
C GLY A 132 10.84 -8.89 -1.20
N ARG A 133 10.51 -7.95 -2.09
CA ARG A 133 9.71 -6.77 -1.77
C ARG A 133 8.24 -7.11 -1.77
N SER A 134 7.55 -6.76 -0.67
CA SER A 134 6.12 -7.03 -0.52
C SER A 134 5.28 -5.98 -1.25
N PHE A 135 4.25 -6.44 -1.96
CA PHE A 135 3.19 -5.62 -2.54
C PHE A 135 1.86 -6.07 -1.91
N ILE A 136 1.19 -5.17 -1.19
CA ILE A 136 -0.02 -5.44 -0.42
C ILE A 136 -1.21 -4.86 -1.19
N CYS A 137 -2.15 -5.71 -1.60
CA CYS A 137 -3.23 -5.33 -2.51
C CYS A 137 -4.46 -6.23 -2.32
N ALA A 138 -5.66 -5.66 -2.52
CA ALA A 138 -6.93 -6.37 -2.58
C ALA A 138 -7.53 -6.42 -3.99
N ASP A 139 -6.99 -5.66 -4.95
CA ASP A 139 -7.41 -5.72 -6.35
C ASP A 139 -6.76 -6.89 -7.08
N VAL A 140 -7.56 -7.74 -7.72
CA VAL A 140 -7.08 -8.96 -8.39
C VAL A 140 -6.20 -8.64 -9.59
N ARG A 141 -6.61 -7.70 -10.45
CA ARG A 141 -5.86 -7.36 -11.68
C ARG A 141 -4.52 -6.72 -11.37
N LEU A 142 -4.51 -5.80 -10.41
CA LEU A 142 -3.28 -5.16 -9.97
C LEU A 142 -2.36 -6.17 -9.26
N SER A 143 -2.92 -7.07 -8.45
CA SER A 143 -2.18 -8.17 -7.83
C SER A 143 -1.50 -9.07 -8.86
N ASP A 144 -2.22 -9.47 -9.91
CA ASP A 144 -1.67 -10.33 -10.96
C ASP A 144 -0.56 -9.63 -11.75
N ALA A 145 -0.67 -8.33 -11.97
CA ALA A 145 0.38 -7.55 -12.61
C ALA A 145 1.62 -7.43 -11.71
N ALA A 146 1.43 -7.15 -10.40
CA ALA A 146 2.53 -7.06 -9.43
C ALA A 146 3.28 -8.40 -9.28
N ASP A 147 2.57 -9.53 -9.29
CA ASP A 147 3.17 -10.86 -9.28
C ASP A 147 4.04 -11.10 -10.52
N LYS A 148 3.54 -10.75 -11.71
CA LYS A 148 4.28 -10.84 -12.97
C LYS A 148 5.52 -9.94 -13.02
N GLU A 149 5.49 -8.78 -12.37
CA GLU A 149 6.65 -7.90 -12.21
C GLU A 149 7.62 -8.41 -11.14
N GLY A 150 7.29 -9.48 -10.40
CA GLY A 150 8.20 -10.20 -9.49
C GLY A 150 8.09 -9.83 -8.01
N PHE A 151 7.06 -9.07 -7.60
CA PHE A 151 6.84 -8.75 -6.20
C PHE A 151 6.41 -9.98 -5.38
N LYS A 152 6.79 -9.99 -4.09
CA LYS A 152 6.16 -10.87 -3.11
C LYS A 152 4.77 -10.34 -2.79
N LEU A 153 3.76 -10.99 -3.35
CA LEU A 153 2.38 -10.54 -3.22
C LEU A 153 1.77 -10.92 -1.86
N ILE A 154 1.10 -9.96 -1.24
CA ILE A 154 0.24 -10.15 -0.06
C ILE A 154 -1.17 -9.72 -0.45
N ARG A 155 -1.99 -10.72 -0.80
CA ARG A 155 -3.42 -10.51 -1.14
C ARG A 155 -4.25 -10.43 0.14
N LEU A 156 -5.20 -9.47 0.16
CA LEU A 156 -6.18 -9.29 1.23
C LEU A 156 -7.55 -9.81 0.83
#